data_99143e07eed0a73d65f9216598da3ef5
#
_entry.id   99143e07eed0a73d65f9216598da3ef5
#
_cell.length_a   1.000
_cell.length_b   1.000
_cell.length_c   1.000
_cell.angle_alpha   90.00
_cell.angle_beta   90.00
_cell.angle_gamma   90.00
#
_symmetry.space_group_name_H-M   'P 1'
#
loop_
_entity.id
_entity.type
_entity.pdbx_description
1 polymer ?
#
loop_
_entity_poly.entity_id
_entity_poly.type
_entity_poly.pdbx_seq_one_letter_code
_entity_poly.pdbx_strand_id
1 'polypeptide(L)'
;IRGLKRSETVKRAREILAYLGLDDRVTHRPAELSGGEQQRVAIARAVANAPRVLLADEPTGNLDPHTADHVFNALMQLVKATRVAMLIATHNMELADRMDRRVSLENGQVVELD
;
A
#
# COMPACT_ATOMS: atom_id res chain seq x y z
N ILE A 1 -14.29 -11.48 -4.47
CA ILE A 1 -14.80 -10.47 -3.55
C ILE A 1 -15.03 -11.11 -2.19
N ARG A 2 -14.44 -10.61 -1.19
CA ARG A 2 -14.24 -11.25 0.09
C ARG A 2 -15.38 -11.02 1.08
N GLY A 3 -16.60 -11.32 0.65
CA GLY A 3 -17.76 -11.22 1.52
C GLY A 3 -18.35 -9.84 1.65
N LEU A 4 -17.81 -8.84 0.94
CA LEU A 4 -18.39 -7.50 0.92
C LEU A 4 -19.38 -7.36 -0.24
N LYS A 5 -20.49 -6.71 0.01
CA LYS A 5 -21.42 -6.33 -1.04
C LYS A 5 -20.80 -5.19 -1.88
N ARG A 6 -21.24 -5.07 -3.13
CA ARG A 6 -20.73 -4.03 -4.02
C ARG A 6 -20.85 -2.62 -3.42
N SER A 7 -21.97 -2.30 -2.79
CA SER A 7 -22.18 -1.00 -2.16
C SER A 7 -21.20 -0.77 -1.01
N GLU A 8 -20.92 -1.81 -0.23
CA GLU A 8 -19.95 -1.74 0.85
C GLU A 8 -18.54 -1.57 0.32
N THR A 9 -18.21 -2.24 -0.78
CA THR A 9 -16.88 -2.12 -1.42
C THR A 9 -16.66 -0.71 -1.95
N VAL A 10 -17.66 -0.11 -2.59
CA VAL A 10 -17.57 1.27 -3.10
C VAL A 10 -17.39 2.24 -1.95
N LYS A 11 -18.20 2.09 -0.89
CA LYS A 11 -18.10 2.95 0.29
C LYS A 11 -16.70 2.85 0.91
N ARG A 12 -16.20 1.63 1.08
CA ARG A 12 -14.89 1.39 1.65
C ARG A 12 -13.78 1.99 0.79
N ALA A 13 -13.89 1.85 -0.53
CA ALA A 13 -12.91 2.44 -1.45
C ALA A 13 -12.86 3.96 -1.31
N ARG A 14 -14.02 4.62 -1.22
CA ARG A 14 -14.07 6.07 -1.03
C ARG A 14 -13.47 6.49 0.30
N GLU A 15 -13.74 5.78 1.37
CA GLU A 15 -13.16 6.05 2.69
C GLU A 15 -11.64 5.93 2.66
N ILE A 16 -11.13 4.90 1.98
CA ILE A 16 -9.69 4.69 1.84
C ILE A 16 -9.04 5.80 1.00
N LEU A 17 -9.69 6.19 -0.10
CA LEU A 17 -9.19 7.28 -0.94
C LEU A 17 -9.14 8.60 -0.16
N ALA A 18 -10.17 8.88 0.63
CA ALA A 18 -10.18 10.06 1.49
C ALA A 18 -9.04 10.02 2.50
N TYR A 19 -8.80 8.85 3.12
CA TYR A 19 -7.72 8.64 4.06
C TYR A 19 -6.35 8.90 3.42
N LEU A 20 -6.20 8.56 2.14
CA LEU A 20 -4.98 8.77 1.40
C LEU A 20 -4.88 10.15 0.76
N GLY A 21 -5.87 11.02 0.99
CA GLY A 21 -5.87 12.37 0.45
C GLY A 21 -6.26 12.47 -1.02
N LEU A 22 -7.02 11.50 -1.52
CA LEU A 22 -7.37 11.41 -2.93
C LEU A 22 -8.89 11.49 -3.17
N ASP A 23 -9.67 11.90 -2.19
CA ASP A 23 -11.12 11.92 -2.33
C ASP A 23 -11.61 12.86 -3.44
N ASP A 24 -10.88 13.94 -3.71
CA ASP A 24 -11.16 14.84 -4.81
C ASP A 24 -10.69 14.32 -6.17
N ARG A 25 -9.98 13.20 -6.20
CA ARG A 25 -9.44 12.57 -7.40
C ARG A 25 -10.13 11.26 -7.77
N VAL A 26 -11.21 10.94 -7.09
CA VAL A 26 -11.87 9.63 -7.23
C VAL A 26 -12.39 9.37 -8.65
N THR A 27 -12.70 10.42 -9.40
CA THR A 27 -13.20 10.32 -10.76
C THR A 27 -12.12 10.50 -11.84
N HIS A 28 -10.89 10.79 -11.43
CA HIS A 28 -9.80 11.00 -12.38
C HIS A 28 -9.33 9.66 -12.95
N ARG A 29 -8.93 9.67 -14.22
CA ARG A 29 -8.28 8.52 -14.85
C ARG A 29 -6.86 8.39 -14.31
N PRO A 30 -6.30 7.17 -14.26
CA PRO A 30 -4.92 7.00 -13.78
C PRO A 30 -3.91 7.90 -14.49
N ALA A 31 -4.08 8.14 -15.79
CA ALA A 31 -3.17 9.00 -16.56
C ALA A 31 -3.21 10.47 -16.13
N GLU A 32 -4.24 10.89 -15.42
CA GLU A 32 -4.40 12.28 -14.95
C GLU A 32 -3.76 12.50 -13.58
N LEU A 33 -3.24 11.44 -12.97
CA LEU A 33 -2.69 11.48 -11.62
C LEU A 33 -1.17 11.52 -11.65
N SER A 34 -0.56 12.11 -10.62
CA SER A 34 0.88 12.01 -10.41
C SER A 34 1.27 10.56 -10.10
N GLY A 35 2.56 10.24 -10.17
CA GLY A 35 3.06 8.92 -9.81
C GLY A 35 2.69 8.50 -8.40
N GLY A 36 2.80 9.42 -7.44
CA GLY A 36 2.41 9.14 -6.06
C GLY A 36 0.92 8.95 -5.89
N GLU A 37 0.11 9.74 -6.60
CA GLU A 37 -1.33 9.58 -6.58
C GLU A 37 -1.76 8.26 -7.21
N GLN A 38 -1.14 7.87 -8.33
CA GLN A 38 -1.40 6.57 -8.95
C GLN A 38 -1.09 5.42 -8.00
N GLN A 39 0.02 5.51 -7.27
CA GLN A 39 0.41 4.48 -6.32
C GLN A 39 -0.60 4.40 -5.17
N ARG A 40 -1.05 5.54 -4.64
CA ARG A 40 -2.06 5.55 -3.58
C ARG A 40 -3.40 4.99 -4.05
N VAL A 41 -3.78 5.26 -5.30
CA VAL A 41 -5.00 4.65 -5.87
C VAL A 41 -4.84 3.13 -5.96
N ALA A 42 -3.68 2.65 -6.39
CA ALA A 42 -3.41 1.21 -6.44
C ALA A 42 -3.52 0.58 -5.05
N ILE A 43 -2.99 1.23 -4.02
CA ILE A 43 -3.10 0.78 -2.64
C ILE A 43 -4.57 0.73 -2.21
N ALA A 44 -5.34 1.78 -2.51
CA ALA A 44 -6.75 1.83 -2.17
C ALA A 44 -7.53 0.68 -2.81
N ARG A 45 -7.24 0.37 -4.07
CA ARG A 45 -7.86 -0.76 -4.76
C ARG A 45 -7.52 -2.08 -4.09
N ALA A 46 -6.26 -2.24 -3.71
CA ALA A 46 -5.80 -3.48 -3.09
C ALA A 46 -6.50 -3.76 -1.76
N VAL A 47 -6.79 -2.72 -0.96
CA VAL A 47 -7.40 -2.91 0.36
C VAL A 47 -8.92 -2.73 0.37
N ALA A 48 -9.53 -2.30 -0.74
CA ALA A 48 -10.98 -2.00 -0.77
C ALA A 48 -11.84 -3.23 -0.48
N ASN A 49 -11.37 -4.43 -0.82
CA ASN A 49 -12.08 -5.68 -0.59
C ASN A 49 -11.77 -6.32 0.76
N ALA A 50 -11.16 -5.59 1.67
CA ALA A 50 -10.82 -6.06 3.02
C ALA A 50 -9.98 -7.34 3.01
N PRO A 51 -8.82 -7.35 2.33
CA PRO A 51 -7.97 -8.55 2.33
C PRO A 51 -7.38 -8.78 3.71
N ARG A 52 -6.95 -10.01 3.96
CA ARG A 52 -6.20 -10.33 5.18
C ARG A 52 -4.71 -10.06 5.02
N VAL A 53 -4.21 -10.17 3.79
CA VAL A 53 -2.80 -9.97 3.47
C VAL A 53 -2.70 -9.05 2.28
N LEU A 54 -1.81 -8.08 2.37
CA LEU A 54 -1.48 -7.17 1.27
C LEU A 54 -0.04 -7.46 0.84
N LEU A 55 0.14 -7.71 -0.45
CA LEU A 55 1.46 -7.93 -1.02
C LEU A 55 1.85 -6.70 -1.83
N ALA A 56 3.02 -6.16 -1.57
CA ALA A 56 3.54 -5.00 -2.28
C ALA A 56 4.94 -5.29 -2.78
N ASP A 57 5.17 -5.04 -4.06
CA ASP A 57 6.46 -5.24 -4.69
C ASP A 57 7.03 -3.87 -5.07
N GLU A 58 8.09 -3.46 -4.39
CA GLU A 58 8.74 -2.16 -4.58
C GLU A 58 7.72 -1.02 -4.67
N PRO A 59 6.87 -0.83 -3.63
CA PRO A 59 5.73 0.08 -3.75
C PRO A 59 6.10 1.55 -3.99
N THR A 60 7.34 1.93 -3.73
CA THR A 60 7.81 3.30 -3.95
C THR A 60 8.98 3.39 -4.93
N GLY A 61 9.26 2.31 -5.66
CA GLY A 61 10.48 2.18 -6.45
C GLY A 61 10.62 3.18 -7.59
N ASN A 62 9.52 3.67 -8.13
CA ASN A 62 9.54 4.60 -9.26
C ASN A 62 9.31 6.06 -8.85
N LEU A 63 9.33 6.33 -7.55
CA LEU A 63 9.00 7.65 -7.02
C LEU A 63 10.25 8.35 -6.52
N ASP A 64 10.24 9.70 -6.59
CA ASP A 64 11.28 10.51 -5.95
C ASP A 64 11.23 10.31 -4.43
N PRO A 65 12.32 10.60 -3.70
CA PRO A 65 12.37 10.31 -2.25
C PRO A 65 11.27 10.98 -1.44
N HIS A 66 10.91 12.22 -1.75
CA HIS A 66 9.87 12.94 -1.03
C HIS A 66 8.51 12.29 -1.22
N THR A 67 8.14 12.00 -2.46
CA THR A 67 6.88 11.35 -2.80
C THR A 67 6.84 9.93 -2.25
N ALA A 68 7.96 9.21 -2.34
CA ALA A 68 8.08 7.86 -1.80
C ALA A 68 7.80 7.84 -0.29
N ASP A 69 8.34 8.81 0.44
CA ASP A 69 8.11 8.90 1.88
C ASP A 69 6.64 9.16 2.22
N HIS A 70 6.00 10.06 1.48
CA HIS A 70 4.57 10.32 1.64
C HIS A 70 3.72 9.08 1.40
N VAL A 71 4.00 8.37 0.31
CA VAL A 71 3.25 7.15 -0.04
C VAL A 71 3.47 6.08 1.00
N PHE A 72 4.70 5.90 1.45
CA PHE A 72 5.01 4.89 2.45
C PHE A 72 4.34 5.19 3.78
N ASN A 73 4.36 6.45 4.22
CA ASN A 73 3.69 6.86 5.46
C ASN A 73 2.19 6.60 5.38
N ALA A 74 1.56 6.95 4.26
CA ALA A 74 0.14 6.70 4.06
C ALA A 74 -0.18 5.20 4.09
N LEU A 75 0.68 4.40 3.46
CA LEU A 75 0.53 2.95 3.45
C LEU A 75 0.62 2.36 4.86
N MET A 76 1.59 2.81 5.65
CA MET A 76 1.77 2.32 7.02
C MET A 76 0.59 2.70 7.92
N GLN A 77 0.06 3.91 7.78
CA GLN A 77 -1.12 4.33 8.53
C GLN A 77 -2.34 3.49 8.14
N LEU A 78 -2.50 3.23 6.85
CA LEU A 78 -3.61 2.42 6.36
C LEU A 78 -3.53 0.99 6.89
N VAL A 79 -2.34 0.41 6.89
CA VAL A 79 -2.11 -0.95 7.42
C VAL A 79 -2.50 -1.01 8.90
N LYS A 80 -2.10 -0.02 9.68
CA LYS A 80 -2.46 0.03 11.11
C LYS A 80 -3.96 0.19 11.31
N ALA A 81 -4.60 1.04 10.50
CA ALA A 81 -6.03 1.30 10.63
C ALA A 81 -6.88 0.10 10.23
N THR A 82 -6.48 -0.63 9.20
CA THR A 82 -7.24 -1.77 8.67
C THR A 82 -6.82 -3.10 9.28
N ARG A 83 -5.71 -3.14 10.02
CA ARG A 83 -5.13 -4.36 10.61
C ARG A 83 -4.81 -5.43 9.58
N VAL A 84 -4.59 -5.05 8.34
CA VAL A 84 -4.13 -5.98 7.32
C VAL A 84 -2.68 -6.36 7.57
N ALA A 85 -2.31 -7.61 7.33
CA ALA A 85 -0.91 -8.02 7.35
C ALA A 85 -0.30 -7.64 6.01
N MET A 86 0.89 -7.02 6.03
CA MET A 86 1.53 -6.57 4.81
C MET A 86 2.90 -7.19 4.63
N LEU A 87 3.15 -7.71 3.44
CA LEU A 87 4.45 -8.21 3.04
C LEU A 87 4.97 -7.35 1.89
N ILE A 88 6.13 -6.74 2.09
CA ILE A 88 6.77 -5.88 1.09
C ILE A 88 8.06 -6.53 0.60
N ALA A 89 8.19 -6.63 -0.73
CA ALA A 89 9.48 -6.96 -1.35
C ALA A 89 10.16 -5.65 -1.75
N THR A 90 11.39 -5.42 -1.27
CA THR A 90 12.08 -4.18 -1.57
C THR A 90 13.59 -4.33 -1.49
N HIS A 91 14.31 -3.54 -2.30
CA HIS A 91 15.75 -3.35 -2.19
C HIS A 91 16.12 -2.12 -1.36
N ASN A 92 15.12 -1.35 -0.93
CA ASN A 92 15.34 -0.13 -0.15
C ASN A 92 15.51 -0.49 1.32
N MET A 93 16.74 -0.41 1.80
CA MET A 93 17.04 -0.79 3.19
C MET A 93 16.46 0.16 4.21
N GLU A 94 16.34 1.45 3.88
CA GLU A 94 15.71 2.41 4.79
C GLU A 94 14.23 2.06 5.01
N LEU A 95 13.56 1.66 3.95
CA LEU A 95 12.17 1.23 4.02
C LEU A 95 12.06 -0.06 4.83
N ALA A 96 12.94 -1.01 4.57
CA ALA A 96 12.96 -2.28 5.31
C ALA A 96 13.17 -2.06 6.81
N ASP A 97 14.01 -1.09 7.18
CA ASP A 97 14.29 -0.79 8.58
C ASP A 97 13.09 -0.23 9.34
N ARG A 98 12.07 0.25 8.62
CA ARG A 98 10.85 0.79 9.23
C ARG A 98 9.79 -0.29 9.46
N MET A 99 10.05 -1.52 9.06
CA MET A 99 9.09 -2.63 9.17
C MET A 99 9.24 -3.33 10.52
N ASP A 100 8.17 -4.02 10.94
CA ASP A 100 8.18 -4.77 12.20
C ASP A 100 9.12 -5.97 12.15
N ARG A 101 9.20 -6.64 10.98
CA ARG A 101 10.05 -7.79 10.77
C ARG A 101 10.69 -7.70 9.40
N ARG A 102 11.90 -8.24 9.30
CA ARG A 102 12.64 -8.29 8.03
C ARG A 102 13.11 -9.70 7.79
N VAL A 103 12.96 -10.15 6.55
CA VAL A 103 13.44 -11.46 6.13
C VAL A 103 14.24 -11.32 4.84
N SER A 104 15.10 -12.26 4.60
CA SER A 104 15.92 -12.31 3.39
C SER A 104 15.90 -13.74 2.84
N LEU A 105 16.09 -13.86 1.54
CA LEU A 105 16.29 -15.16 0.91
C LEU A 105 17.79 -15.43 0.84
N GLU A 106 18.22 -16.49 1.50
CA GLU A 106 19.62 -16.91 1.52
C GLU A 106 19.68 -18.40 1.22
N ASN A 107 20.39 -18.74 0.16
CA ASN A 107 20.55 -20.16 -0.28
C ASN A 107 19.22 -20.89 -0.42
N GLY A 108 18.19 -20.18 -0.94
CA GLY A 108 16.88 -20.77 -1.14
C GLY A 108 16.03 -20.87 0.12
N GLN A 109 16.46 -20.28 1.22
CA GLN A 109 15.72 -20.31 2.48
C GLN A 109 15.38 -18.91 2.94
N VAL A 110 14.26 -18.79 3.66
CA VAL A 110 13.85 -17.53 4.28
C VAL A 110 14.55 -17.42 5.64
N VAL A 111 15.27 -16.33 5.83
CA VAL A 111 16.02 -16.09 7.07
C VAL A 111 15.54 -14.77 7.66
N GLU A 112 15.18 -14.77 8.94
CA GLU A 112 14.80 -13.55 9.62
C GLU A 112 16.04 -12.73 9.99
N LEU A 113 15.97 -11.42 9.73
CA LEU A 113 17.04 -10.48 10.05
C LEU A 113 16.76 -9.78 11.37
N ASP A 114 17.82 -9.46 12.09
CA ASP A 114 17.70 -8.72 13.36
C ASP A 114 17.44 -7.24 13.14
#